data_0b5d51059acd6c6047bde69757ece0df
#
_entry.id   0b5d51059acd6c6047bde69757ece0df
#
_cell.length_a   1.000
_cell.length_b   1.000
_cell.length_c   1.000
_cell.angle_alpha   90.00
_cell.angle_beta   90.00
_cell.angle_gamma   90.00
#
_symmetry.space_group_name_H-M   'P 1'
#
loop_
_entity.id
_entity.type
_entity.pdbx_description
1 polymer ?
#
loop_
_entity_poly.entity_id
_entity_poly.type
_entity_poly.pdbx_seq_one_letter_code
_entity_poly.pdbx_strand_id
1 'polypeptide(L)'
;ANTNNSVEEELKYLSLFRDNQVDGVIFIATILTKQHREMMKGFKVPIVLLGQQLDGYPCIFQDDYKAAVNLTEQMVKTGKKFGYITVTDKDEAVGRQRKSGVEKVLGENQITLESGCVKCGNFTLESGYEKAKELFTEHPDVDTLICATDTMAVGAANWLKENGYQIPQQVQIAGMGDSFLGKIIEPKLTTVHFFYKTSGMESAKVLVDLIESKETTSVHKEI
;
A
#
# COMPACT_ATOMS: atom_id res chain seq x y z
N ALA A 1 -11.93 -4.34 14.10
CA ALA A 1 -11.77 -5.70 13.54
C ALA A 1 -10.53 -5.72 12.64
N ASN A 2 -9.79 -6.83 12.66
CA ASN A 2 -8.70 -7.07 11.71
C ASN A 2 -9.15 -8.19 10.76
N THR A 3 -9.15 -7.90 9.46
CA THR A 3 -9.64 -8.80 8.41
C THR A 3 -8.51 -9.46 7.62
N ASN A 4 -7.25 -9.13 7.91
CA ASN A 4 -6.07 -9.60 7.17
C ASN A 4 -6.21 -9.43 5.64
N ASN A 5 -6.85 -8.34 5.21
CA ASN A 5 -7.16 -8.02 3.81
C ASN A 5 -8.06 -9.08 3.12
N SER A 6 -8.86 -9.83 3.88
CA SER A 6 -9.82 -10.79 3.34
C SER A 6 -11.15 -10.11 3.05
N VAL A 7 -11.55 -10.08 1.79
CA VAL A 7 -12.85 -9.53 1.34
C VAL A 7 -14.03 -10.21 2.07
N GLU A 8 -13.94 -11.51 2.32
CA GLU A 8 -15.00 -12.27 3.01
C GLU A 8 -15.13 -11.81 4.48
N GLU A 9 -14.00 -11.69 5.21
CA GLU A 9 -14.01 -11.21 6.59
C GLU A 9 -14.42 -9.73 6.66
N GLU A 10 -14.01 -8.88 5.71
CA GLU A 10 -14.47 -7.49 5.63
C GLU A 10 -15.99 -7.39 5.51
N LEU A 11 -16.60 -8.13 4.60
CA LEU A 11 -18.05 -8.17 4.40
C LEU A 11 -18.77 -8.70 5.64
N LYS A 12 -18.24 -9.73 6.29
CA LYS A 12 -18.76 -10.29 7.53
C LYS A 12 -18.77 -9.25 8.66
N TYR A 13 -17.64 -8.54 8.89
CA TYR A 13 -17.58 -7.51 9.92
C TYR A 13 -18.46 -6.29 9.59
N LEU A 14 -18.54 -5.88 8.33
CA LEU A 14 -19.48 -4.84 7.93
C LEU A 14 -20.93 -5.24 8.24
N SER A 15 -21.34 -6.49 7.95
CA SER A 15 -22.66 -6.99 8.34
C SER A 15 -22.87 -6.95 9.87
N LEU A 16 -21.89 -7.41 10.63
CA LEU A 16 -21.95 -7.37 12.10
C LEU A 16 -22.11 -5.94 12.64
N PHE A 17 -21.37 -4.96 12.10
CA PHE A 17 -21.49 -3.56 12.54
C PHE A 17 -22.85 -2.96 12.19
N ARG A 18 -23.37 -3.25 11.00
CA ARG A 18 -24.71 -2.83 10.61
C ARG A 18 -25.79 -3.39 11.55
N ASP A 19 -25.67 -4.68 11.88
CA ASP A 19 -26.69 -5.40 12.67
C ASP A 19 -26.59 -5.10 14.18
N ASN A 20 -25.39 -4.71 14.68
CA ASN A 20 -25.16 -4.35 16.09
C ASN A 20 -25.30 -2.83 16.37
N GLN A 21 -25.85 -2.06 15.45
CA GLN A 21 -26.19 -0.65 15.63
C GLN A 21 -25.03 0.21 16.15
N VAL A 22 -23.86 0.08 15.55
CA VAL A 22 -22.76 1.01 15.82
C VAL A 22 -23.13 2.43 15.38
N ASP A 23 -22.54 3.46 16.01
CA ASP A 23 -22.82 4.87 15.67
C ASP A 23 -22.14 5.33 14.37
N GLY A 24 -21.10 4.64 13.93
CA GLY A 24 -20.38 4.92 12.69
C GLY A 24 -19.24 3.94 12.45
N VAL A 25 -18.64 3.99 11.26
CA VAL A 25 -17.57 3.07 10.85
C VAL A 25 -16.42 3.83 10.19
N ILE A 26 -15.19 3.58 10.62
CA ILE A 26 -14.01 3.87 9.83
C ILE A 26 -13.59 2.57 9.14
N PHE A 27 -13.64 2.55 7.81
CA PHE A 27 -13.32 1.38 7.02
C PHE A 27 -11.98 1.60 6.29
N ILE A 28 -10.94 0.87 6.73
CA ILE A 28 -9.65 0.83 6.05
C ILE A 28 -9.79 -0.19 4.92
N ALA A 29 -10.07 0.32 3.71
CA ALA A 29 -10.35 -0.53 2.56
C ALA A 29 -9.06 -0.86 1.79
N THR A 30 -8.94 -2.11 1.33
CA THR A 30 -7.93 -2.54 0.38
C THR A 30 -8.54 -2.74 -1.01
N ILE A 31 -9.47 -3.67 -1.14
CA ILE A 31 -10.16 -3.96 -2.41
C ILE A 31 -11.65 -3.69 -2.26
N LEU A 32 -12.14 -2.57 -2.79
CA LEU A 32 -13.55 -2.21 -2.78
C LEU A 32 -14.32 -2.95 -3.89
N THR A 33 -14.87 -4.11 -3.55
CA THR A 33 -15.69 -4.91 -4.47
C THR A 33 -17.11 -4.32 -4.64
N LYS A 34 -17.85 -4.82 -5.64
CA LYS A 34 -19.27 -4.49 -5.80
C LYS A 34 -20.08 -4.84 -4.55
N GLN A 35 -19.77 -5.96 -3.89
CA GLN A 35 -20.45 -6.38 -2.66
C GLN A 35 -20.22 -5.41 -1.50
N HIS A 36 -19.00 -4.88 -1.33
CA HIS A 36 -18.74 -3.81 -0.35
C HIS A 36 -19.61 -2.59 -0.62
N ARG A 37 -19.66 -2.11 -1.86
CA ARG A 37 -20.46 -0.93 -2.25
C ARG A 37 -21.97 -1.15 -1.96
N GLU A 38 -22.51 -2.31 -2.29
CA GLU A 38 -23.90 -2.64 -2.01
C GLU A 38 -24.17 -2.75 -0.49
N MET A 39 -23.28 -3.37 0.26
CA MET A 39 -23.40 -3.47 1.71
C MET A 39 -23.35 -2.10 2.40
N MET A 40 -22.40 -1.25 1.99
CA MET A 40 -22.25 0.09 2.55
C MET A 40 -23.47 0.97 2.32
N LYS A 41 -24.18 0.84 1.19
CA LYS A 41 -25.44 1.55 0.93
C LYS A 41 -26.54 1.21 1.95
N GLY A 42 -26.48 0.03 2.56
CA GLY A 42 -27.42 -0.43 3.58
C GLY A 42 -27.19 0.12 4.98
N PHE A 43 -26.11 0.88 5.21
CA PHE A 43 -25.84 1.49 6.50
C PHE A 43 -26.69 2.75 6.70
N LYS A 44 -27.21 2.91 7.93
CA LYS A 44 -27.95 4.11 8.38
C LYS A 44 -27.06 5.08 9.15
N VAL A 45 -25.80 4.71 9.34
CA VAL A 45 -24.77 5.48 10.07
C VAL A 45 -23.66 5.86 9.13
N PRO A 46 -22.89 6.92 9.44
CA PRO A 46 -21.80 7.36 8.58
C PRO A 46 -20.68 6.31 8.48
N ILE A 47 -20.12 6.21 7.28
CA ILE A 47 -18.91 5.41 6.99
C ILE A 47 -17.87 6.36 6.46
N VAL A 48 -16.69 6.40 7.05
CA VAL A 48 -15.50 7.11 6.57
C VAL A 48 -14.54 6.09 6.00
N LEU A 49 -14.13 6.25 4.75
CA LEU A 49 -13.09 5.42 4.12
C LEU A 49 -11.71 5.97 4.46
N LEU A 50 -10.80 5.09 4.80
CA LEU A 50 -9.40 5.41 5.05
C LEU A 50 -8.51 4.61 4.11
N GLY A 51 -7.61 5.31 3.40
CA GLY A 51 -6.62 4.73 2.51
C GLY A 51 -7.03 4.62 1.05
N GLN A 52 -8.31 4.77 0.72
CA GLN A 52 -8.80 4.76 -0.66
C GLN A 52 -9.90 5.80 -0.88
N GLN A 53 -10.18 6.08 -2.14
CA GLN A 53 -11.24 7.00 -2.56
C GLN A 53 -12.44 6.22 -3.10
N LEU A 54 -13.64 6.69 -2.76
CA LEU A 54 -14.90 6.22 -3.32
C LEU A 54 -15.92 7.35 -3.34
N ASP A 55 -16.48 7.61 -4.52
CA ASP A 55 -17.51 8.63 -4.69
C ASP A 55 -18.72 8.36 -3.79
N GLY A 56 -19.24 9.43 -3.19
CA GLY A 56 -20.38 9.38 -2.29
C GLY A 56 -20.06 9.02 -0.84
N TYR A 57 -18.79 8.83 -0.49
CA TYR A 57 -18.33 8.58 0.88
C TYR A 57 -17.24 9.56 1.28
N PRO A 58 -17.19 9.99 2.56
CA PRO A 58 -16.04 10.68 3.10
C PRO A 58 -14.79 9.80 3.03
N CYS A 59 -13.70 10.35 2.46
CA CYS A 59 -12.47 9.61 2.24
C CYS A 59 -11.27 10.39 2.78
N ILE A 60 -10.45 9.74 3.58
CA ILE A 60 -9.14 10.21 4.00
C ILE A 60 -8.09 9.30 3.38
N PHE A 61 -7.19 9.85 2.59
CA PHE A 61 -6.24 9.06 1.81
C PHE A 61 -4.90 9.79 1.66
N GLN A 62 -3.91 9.13 1.11
CA GLN A 62 -2.60 9.68 0.78
C GLN A 62 -2.38 9.59 -0.72
N ASP A 63 -1.53 10.44 -1.27
CA ASP A 63 -1.17 10.37 -2.69
C ASP A 63 -0.15 9.24 -2.92
N ASP A 64 -0.66 8.02 -3.06
CA ASP A 64 0.13 6.81 -3.31
C ASP A 64 0.93 6.88 -4.62
N TYR A 65 0.35 7.52 -5.64
CA TYR A 65 1.04 7.74 -6.91
C TYR A 65 2.26 8.66 -6.74
N LYS A 66 2.09 9.82 -6.13
CA LYS A 66 3.17 10.78 -5.90
C LYS A 66 4.24 10.23 -4.96
N ALA A 67 3.82 9.47 -3.93
CA ALA A 67 4.74 8.79 -3.03
C ALA A 67 5.67 7.84 -3.81
N ALA A 68 5.12 7.04 -4.72
CA ALA A 68 5.89 6.15 -5.59
C ALA A 68 6.76 6.91 -6.58
N VAL A 69 6.27 8.02 -7.17
CA VAL A 69 7.06 8.91 -8.02
C VAL A 69 8.28 9.42 -7.25
N ASN A 70 8.08 10.04 -6.09
CA ASN A 70 9.14 10.63 -5.30
C ASN A 70 10.21 9.61 -4.88
N LEU A 71 9.78 8.39 -4.49
CA LEU A 71 10.71 7.32 -4.14
C LEU A 71 11.54 6.89 -5.36
N THR A 72 10.87 6.64 -6.48
CA THR A 72 11.52 6.15 -7.69
C THR A 72 12.49 7.17 -8.27
N GLU A 73 12.18 8.47 -8.19
CA GLU A 73 13.10 9.56 -8.57
C GLU A 73 14.41 9.54 -7.75
N GLN A 74 14.39 9.07 -6.52
CA GLN A 74 15.62 8.89 -5.75
C GLN A 74 16.38 7.64 -6.21
N MET A 75 15.66 6.55 -6.47
CA MET A 75 16.27 5.27 -6.82
C MET A 75 16.92 5.28 -8.20
N VAL A 76 16.37 6.00 -9.18
CA VAL A 76 16.96 6.11 -10.54
C VAL A 76 18.28 6.89 -10.60
N LYS A 77 18.64 7.61 -9.54
CA LYS A 77 19.92 8.34 -9.49
C LYS A 77 21.14 7.41 -9.53
N THR A 78 20.98 6.20 -9.06
CA THR A 78 22.05 5.20 -8.92
C THR A 78 21.68 3.85 -9.53
N GLY A 79 20.40 3.49 -9.54
CA GLY A 79 19.88 2.25 -10.10
C GLY A 79 19.86 2.23 -11.63
N LYS A 80 20.10 1.06 -12.21
CA LYS A 80 20.12 0.84 -13.66
C LYS A 80 19.13 -0.24 -14.10
N LYS A 81 19.05 -1.34 -13.40
CA LYS A 81 18.13 -2.45 -13.67
C LYS A 81 17.19 -2.70 -12.51
N PHE A 82 15.92 -2.45 -12.75
CA PHE A 82 14.89 -2.41 -11.71
C PHE A 82 14.06 -3.69 -11.65
N GLY A 83 13.79 -4.13 -10.42
CA GLY A 83 12.74 -5.06 -10.08
C GLY A 83 11.65 -4.35 -9.24
N TYR A 84 10.43 -4.85 -9.34
CA TYR A 84 9.31 -4.32 -8.57
C TYR A 84 8.46 -5.44 -7.96
N ILE A 85 8.32 -5.43 -6.64
CA ILE A 85 7.40 -6.33 -5.93
C ILE A 85 6.15 -5.52 -5.55
N THR A 86 5.04 -5.83 -6.22
CA THR A 86 3.75 -5.18 -6.06
C THR A 86 2.73 -6.08 -5.38
N VAL A 87 1.49 -5.62 -5.27
CA VAL A 87 0.31 -6.41 -4.92
C VAL A 87 -0.69 -6.39 -6.07
N THR A 88 -1.83 -7.06 -5.91
CA THR A 88 -2.86 -7.13 -6.96
C THR A 88 -3.34 -5.76 -7.42
N ASP A 89 -3.51 -5.56 -8.72
CA ASP A 89 -4.05 -4.33 -9.34
C ASP A 89 -5.51 -4.05 -8.93
N LYS A 90 -6.18 -4.98 -8.23
CA LYS A 90 -7.50 -4.76 -7.63
C LYS A 90 -7.44 -3.81 -6.43
N ASP A 91 -6.28 -3.71 -5.78
CA ASP A 91 -6.00 -2.64 -4.81
C ASP A 91 -5.63 -1.37 -5.58
N GLU A 92 -6.51 -0.38 -5.53
CA GLU A 92 -6.33 0.87 -6.29
C GLU A 92 -5.13 1.67 -5.79
N ALA A 93 -4.97 1.83 -4.48
CA ALA A 93 -3.91 2.64 -3.88
C ALA A 93 -2.53 1.97 -4.03
N VAL A 94 -2.37 0.78 -3.43
CA VAL A 94 -1.06 0.13 -3.33
C VAL A 94 -0.70 -0.64 -4.61
N GLY A 95 -1.66 -1.33 -5.21
CA GLY A 95 -1.44 -2.13 -6.41
C GLY A 95 -1.32 -1.29 -7.67
N ARG A 96 -2.25 -0.35 -7.89
CA ARG A 96 -2.33 0.40 -9.15
C ARG A 96 -1.59 1.73 -9.10
N GLN A 97 -1.91 2.61 -8.13
CA GLN A 97 -1.35 3.96 -8.08
C GLN A 97 0.17 3.94 -7.85
N ARG A 98 0.67 3.15 -6.87
CA ARG A 98 2.12 3.03 -6.64
C ARG A 98 2.84 2.46 -7.85
N LYS A 99 2.30 1.41 -8.49
CA LYS A 99 2.86 0.82 -9.71
C LYS A 99 2.95 1.86 -10.84
N SER A 100 1.87 2.59 -11.08
CA SER A 100 1.84 3.64 -12.10
C SER A 100 2.87 4.75 -11.84
N GLY A 101 3.09 5.13 -10.58
CA GLY A 101 4.12 6.09 -10.19
C GLY A 101 5.55 5.59 -10.48
N VAL A 102 5.82 4.30 -10.17
CA VAL A 102 7.11 3.66 -10.49
C VAL A 102 7.32 3.61 -12.00
N GLU A 103 6.36 3.08 -12.75
CA GLU A 103 6.43 2.94 -14.21
C GLU A 103 6.63 4.29 -14.92
N LYS A 104 5.95 5.36 -14.43
CA LYS A 104 6.12 6.72 -14.96
C LYS A 104 7.57 7.18 -14.88
N VAL A 105 8.17 7.12 -13.69
CA VAL A 105 9.54 7.64 -13.50
C VAL A 105 10.56 6.80 -14.25
N LEU A 106 10.42 5.47 -14.27
CA LEU A 106 11.30 4.61 -15.04
C LEU A 106 11.21 4.94 -16.54
N GLY A 107 9.99 5.12 -17.07
CA GLY A 107 9.77 5.49 -18.47
C GLY A 107 10.39 6.85 -18.84
N GLU A 108 10.24 7.87 -17.99
CA GLU A 108 10.84 9.20 -18.18
C GLU A 108 12.39 9.15 -18.18
N ASN A 109 12.98 8.19 -17.47
CA ASN A 109 14.42 7.96 -17.44
C ASN A 109 14.91 6.92 -18.47
N GLN A 110 14.04 6.49 -19.39
CA GLN A 110 14.34 5.50 -20.44
C GLN A 110 14.78 4.13 -19.86
N ILE A 111 14.33 3.81 -18.66
CA ILE A 111 14.59 2.53 -18.00
C ILE A 111 13.37 1.63 -18.24
N THR A 112 13.60 0.46 -18.82
CA THR A 112 12.55 -0.53 -19.05
C THR A 112 12.35 -1.40 -17.81
N LEU A 113 11.14 -1.42 -17.26
CA LEU A 113 10.73 -2.39 -16.26
C LEU A 113 10.19 -3.64 -17.00
N GLU A 114 11.04 -4.65 -17.15
CA GLU A 114 10.69 -5.88 -17.83
C GLU A 114 9.55 -6.59 -17.08
N SER A 115 8.62 -7.22 -17.80
CA SER A 115 7.47 -7.92 -17.19
C SER A 115 7.89 -9.04 -16.23
N GLY A 116 9.00 -9.73 -16.52
CA GLY A 116 9.61 -10.73 -15.64
C GLY A 116 10.16 -10.17 -14.34
N CYS A 117 10.52 -8.88 -14.33
CA CYS A 117 11.02 -8.17 -13.15
C CYS A 117 9.91 -7.59 -12.26
N VAL A 118 8.63 -7.81 -12.60
CA VAL A 118 7.47 -7.43 -11.77
C VAL A 118 6.87 -8.68 -11.14
N LYS A 119 6.89 -8.75 -9.81
CA LYS A 119 6.33 -9.88 -9.06
C LYS A 119 5.17 -9.42 -8.18
N CYS A 120 4.08 -10.17 -8.17
CA CYS A 120 2.89 -9.84 -7.36
C CYS A 120 2.89 -10.62 -6.04
N GLY A 121 2.93 -9.90 -4.93
CA GLY A 121 2.86 -10.40 -3.56
C GLY A 121 1.51 -10.15 -2.88
N ASN A 122 1.48 -10.22 -1.53
CA ASN A 122 0.25 -10.13 -0.73
C ASN A 122 0.39 -9.37 0.61
N PHE A 123 1.25 -8.36 0.68
CA PHE A 123 1.52 -7.54 1.87
C PHE A 123 2.33 -8.20 2.99
N THR A 124 2.58 -9.50 2.96
CA THR A 124 3.31 -10.19 4.03
C THR A 124 4.82 -10.19 3.82
N LEU A 125 5.56 -10.39 4.90
CA LEU A 125 7.01 -10.54 4.89
C LEU A 125 7.43 -11.77 4.08
N GLU A 126 6.73 -12.89 4.30
CA GLU A 126 6.94 -14.16 3.59
C GLU A 126 6.75 -14.00 2.09
N SER A 127 5.73 -13.24 1.70
CA SER A 127 5.49 -12.93 0.29
C SER A 127 6.62 -12.10 -0.31
N GLY A 128 7.13 -11.10 0.41
CA GLY A 128 8.29 -10.32 -0.02
C GLY A 128 9.53 -11.18 -0.24
N TYR A 129 9.78 -12.12 0.69
CA TYR A 129 10.88 -13.09 0.62
C TYR A 129 10.76 -14.00 -0.61
N GLU A 130 9.60 -14.66 -0.80
CA GLU A 130 9.40 -15.58 -1.92
C GLU A 130 9.44 -14.86 -3.29
N LYS A 131 8.88 -13.63 -3.37
CA LYS A 131 8.89 -12.87 -4.62
C LYS A 131 10.29 -12.32 -4.96
N ALA A 132 11.11 -12.01 -3.97
CA ALA A 132 12.52 -11.70 -4.20
C ALA A 132 13.28 -12.93 -4.70
N LYS A 133 13.04 -14.11 -4.11
CA LYS A 133 13.61 -15.38 -4.57
C LYS A 133 13.27 -15.65 -6.04
N GLU A 134 12.00 -15.57 -6.41
CA GLU A 134 11.56 -15.74 -7.80
C GLU A 134 12.28 -14.74 -8.72
N LEU A 135 12.25 -13.44 -8.36
CA LEU A 135 12.83 -12.38 -9.17
C LEU A 135 14.32 -12.54 -9.39
N PHE A 136 15.11 -12.71 -8.33
CA PHE A 136 16.56 -12.80 -8.44
C PHE A 136 17.09 -14.14 -8.96
N THR A 137 16.28 -15.20 -8.91
CA THR A 137 16.57 -16.46 -9.59
C THR A 137 16.49 -16.30 -11.12
N GLU A 138 15.50 -15.56 -11.59
CA GLU A 138 15.28 -15.31 -13.02
C GLU A 138 16.11 -14.13 -13.56
N HIS A 139 16.32 -13.10 -12.73
CA HIS A 139 16.97 -11.84 -13.08
C HIS A 139 18.04 -11.45 -12.02
N PRO A 140 19.17 -12.21 -11.93
CA PRO A 140 20.19 -11.97 -10.90
C PRO A 140 20.98 -10.66 -11.08
N ASP A 141 20.81 -9.99 -12.22
CA ASP A 141 21.44 -8.73 -12.59
C ASP A 141 20.60 -7.48 -12.23
N VAL A 142 19.44 -7.66 -11.56
CA VAL A 142 18.69 -6.54 -10.96
C VAL A 142 19.52 -5.91 -9.85
N ASP A 143 19.77 -4.59 -9.96
CA ASP A 143 20.55 -3.81 -8.98
C ASP A 143 19.69 -2.92 -8.07
N THR A 144 18.42 -2.78 -8.38
CA THR A 144 17.50 -1.91 -7.64
C THR A 144 16.13 -2.56 -7.52
N LEU A 145 15.72 -2.84 -6.29
CA LEU A 145 14.42 -3.43 -5.98
C LEU A 145 13.54 -2.42 -5.25
N ILE A 146 12.40 -2.11 -5.83
CA ILE A 146 11.34 -1.34 -5.19
C ILE A 146 10.22 -2.30 -4.76
N CYS A 147 9.76 -2.19 -3.52
CA CYS A 147 8.62 -2.95 -3.02
C CYS A 147 7.46 -1.99 -2.69
N ALA A 148 6.26 -2.38 -3.03
CA ALA A 148 5.07 -1.58 -2.78
C ALA A 148 4.81 -1.34 -1.28
N THR A 149 5.39 -2.14 -0.37
CA THR A 149 5.36 -1.91 1.08
C THR A 149 6.70 -2.23 1.74
N ASP A 150 6.95 -1.61 2.90
CA ASP A 150 8.14 -1.90 3.71
C ASP A 150 8.17 -3.37 4.18
N THR A 151 7.01 -3.94 4.53
CA THR A 151 6.94 -5.33 4.99
C THR A 151 7.47 -6.29 3.94
N MET A 152 7.05 -6.11 2.67
CA MET A 152 7.59 -6.91 1.58
C MET A 152 9.07 -6.59 1.30
N ALA A 153 9.49 -5.32 1.42
CA ALA A 153 10.89 -4.93 1.25
C ALA A 153 11.81 -5.60 2.30
N VAL A 154 11.35 -5.68 3.55
CA VAL A 154 12.09 -6.39 4.62
C VAL A 154 12.18 -7.88 4.32
N GLY A 155 11.10 -8.51 3.87
CA GLY A 155 11.13 -9.91 3.43
C GLY A 155 12.12 -10.15 2.29
N ALA A 156 12.10 -9.28 1.29
CA ALA A 156 13.02 -9.32 0.17
C ALA A 156 14.49 -9.12 0.61
N ALA A 157 14.74 -8.16 1.51
CA ALA A 157 16.07 -7.92 2.07
C ALA A 157 16.62 -9.14 2.83
N ASN A 158 15.76 -9.88 3.54
CA ASN A 158 16.17 -11.10 4.23
C ASN A 158 16.62 -12.15 3.23
N TRP A 159 15.84 -12.42 2.18
CA TRP A 159 16.24 -13.36 1.14
C TRP A 159 17.57 -12.97 0.48
N LEU A 160 17.71 -11.70 0.11
CA LEU A 160 18.94 -11.18 -0.52
C LEU A 160 20.18 -11.43 0.36
N LYS A 161 20.09 -11.13 1.66
CA LYS A 161 21.19 -11.35 2.61
C LYS A 161 21.54 -12.81 2.79
N GLU A 162 20.54 -13.67 2.94
CA GLU A 162 20.73 -15.13 3.08
C GLU A 162 21.39 -15.76 1.85
N ASN A 163 21.23 -15.13 0.67
CA ASN A 163 21.84 -15.56 -0.59
C ASN A 163 23.12 -14.76 -0.97
N GLY A 164 23.69 -14.03 -0.01
CA GLY A 164 25.01 -13.42 -0.12
C GLY A 164 25.04 -12.06 -0.87
N TYR A 165 23.89 -11.49 -1.20
CA TYR A 165 23.82 -10.16 -1.80
C TYR A 165 24.18 -9.08 -0.78
N GLN A 166 24.98 -8.11 -1.20
CA GLN A 166 25.34 -6.95 -0.40
C GLN A 166 24.34 -5.80 -0.62
N ILE A 167 23.66 -5.39 0.44
CA ILE A 167 22.74 -4.26 0.42
C ILE A 167 23.40 -3.08 1.15
N PRO A 168 23.52 -1.90 0.54
CA PRO A 168 23.00 -1.50 -0.79
C PRO A 168 24.00 -1.65 -1.94
N GLN A 169 25.19 -2.22 -1.73
CA GLN A 169 26.32 -2.15 -2.66
C GLN A 169 26.07 -2.90 -3.98
N GLN A 170 25.40 -4.06 -3.91
CA GLN A 170 25.01 -4.85 -5.08
C GLN A 170 23.55 -4.61 -5.46
N VAL A 171 22.67 -4.58 -4.45
CA VAL A 171 21.24 -4.37 -4.66
C VAL A 171 20.74 -3.29 -3.71
N GLN A 172 20.27 -2.19 -4.27
CA GLN A 172 19.52 -1.19 -3.50
C GLN A 172 18.09 -1.68 -3.31
N ILE A 173 17.54 -1.46 -2.12
CA ILE A 173 16.16 -1.84 -1.83
C ILE A 173 15.40 -0.68 -1.20
N ALA A 174 14.16 -0.50 -1.63
CA ALA A 174 13.27 0.51 -1.10
C ALA A 174 11.85 -0.03 -0.90
N GLY A 175 11.16 0.51 0.10
CA GLY A 175 9.76 0.24 0.39
C GLY A 175 8.94 1.52 0.51
N MET A 176 7.68 1.39 0.90
CA MET A 176 6.78 2.51 1.17
C MET A 176 6.02 2.23 2.45
N GLY A 177 6.03 3.21 3.41
CA GLY A 177 5.30 3.10 4.65
C GLY A 177 5.98 3.69 5.89
N ASP A 178 7.31 3.84 5.89
CA ASP A 178 8.13 4.23 7.07
C ASP A 178 7.79 3.39 8.31
N SER A 179 7.67 2.07 8.10
CA SER A 179 7.28 1.12 9.12
C SER A 179 8.37 0.91 10.17
N PHE A 180 7.97 0.40 11.34
CA PHE A 180 8.91 0.01 12.39
C PHE A 180 9.92 -1.05 11.89
N LEU A 181 9.49 -2.00 11.06
CA LEU A 181 10.37 -3.04 10.52
C LEU A 181 11.52 -2.46 9.69
N GLY A 182 11.24 -1.46 8.86
CA GLY A 182 12.26 -0.79 8.05
C GLY A 182 13.30 -0.03 8.89
N LYS A 183 12.95 0.34 10.13
CA LYS A 183 13.84 1.08 11.07
C LYS A 183 14.77 0.15 11.86
N ILE A 184 14.40 -1.12 12.03
CA ILE A 184 15.19 -2.06 12.86
C ILE A 184 16.08 -3.00 12.04
N ILE A 185 15.87 -3.11 10.72
CA ILE A 185 16.78 -3.89 9.86
C ILE A 185 18.09 -3.13 9.60
N GLU A 186 19.14 -3.85 9.25
CA GLU A 186 20.45 -3.29 8.88
C GLU A 186 20.86 -3.79 7.49
N PRO A 187 21.13 -2.88 6.51
CA PRO A 187 20.96 -1.42 6.60
C PRO A 187 19.49 -1.03 6.75
N LYS A 188 19.26 0.17 7.30
CA LYS A 188 17.90 0.73 7.40
C LYS A 188 17.28 0.88 6.02
N LEU A 189 15.98 0.61 5.93
CA LEU A 189 15.25 0.65 4.66
C LEU A 189 15.08 2.09 4.15
N THR A 190 15.38 2.32 2.88
CA THR A 190 14.92 3.52 2.18
C THR A 190 13.41 3.40 1.98
N THR A 191 12.64 4.39 2.43
CA THR A 191 11.18 4.31 2.40
C THR A 191 10.53 5.70 2.32
N VAL A 192 9.26 5.74 1.94
CA VAL A 192 8.42 6.93 2.00
C VAL A 192 7.61 6.93 3.29
N HIS A 193 7.59 8.08 3.99
CA HIS A 193 6.76 8.25 5.17
C HIS A 193 5.31 8.56 4.77
N PHE A 194 4.38 7.79 5.31
CA PHE A 194 2.95 8.08 5.28
C PHE A 194 2.47 8.58 6.64
N PHE A 195 1.61 9.59 6.65
CA PHE A 195 1.13 10.24 7.87
C PHE A 195 -0.04 9.45 8.51
N TYR A 196 0.16 8.18 8.83
CA TYR A 196 -0.89 7.28 9.36
C TYR A 196 -1.58 7.83 10.61
N LYS A 197 -0.83 8.44 11.53
CA LYS A 197 -1.41 9.05 12.73
C LYS A 197 -2.35 10.19 12.37
N THR A 198 -1.95 11.08 11.48
CA THR A 198 -2.77 12.19 11.02
C THR A 198 -4.01 11.68 10.29
N SER A 199 -3.85 10.70 9.40
CA SER A 199 -4.97 10.07 8.68
C SER A 199 -5.99 9.46 9.63
N GLY A 200 -5.53 8.74 10.66
CA GLY A 200 -6.41 8.17 11.69
C GLY A 200 -7.16 9.24 12.51
N MET A 201 -6.45 10.31 12.91
CA MET A 201 -7.06 11.42 13.65
C MET A 201 -8.10 12.17 12.81
N GLU A 202 -7.80 12.46 11.55
CA GLU A 202 -8.72 13.12 10.65
C GLU A 202 -9.95 12.25 10.33
N SER A 203 -9.76 10.94 10.13
CA SER A 203 -10.87 10.01 9.93
C SER A 203 -11.81 9.97 11.14
N ALA A 204 -11.24 9.94 12.35
CA ALA A 204 -12.03 9.95 13.59
C ALA A 204 -12.80 11.28 13.75
N LYS A 205 -12.13 12.41 13.47
CA LYS A 205 -12.77 13.74 13.54
C LYS A 205 -13.95 13.83 12.56
N VAL A 206 -13.72 13.48 11.28
CA VAL A 206 -14.77 13.50 10.26
C VAL A 206 -15.93 12.59 10.66
N LEU A 207 -15.65 11.40 11.22
CA LEU A 207 -16.71 10.48 11.67
C LEU A 207 -17.53 11.08 12.81
N VAL A 208 -16.89 11.68 13.82
CA VAL A 208 -17.60 12.33 14.95
C VAL A 208 -18.46 13.49 14.46
N ASP A 209 -17.90 14.37 13.61
CA ASP A 209 -18.64 15.50 13.04
C ASP A 209 -19.91 15.04 12.29
N LEU A 210 -19.82 13.92 11.54
CA LEU A 210 -20.95 13.33 10.81
C LEU A 210 -21.99 12.71 11.75
N ILE A 211 -21.56 12.09 12.86
CA ILE A 211 -22.48 11.54 13.88
C ILE A 211 -23.26 12.67 14.56
N GLU A 212 -22.59 13.78 14.90
CA GLU A 212 -23.17 14.90 15.62
C GLU A 212 -24.07 15.78 14.72
N SER A 213 -23.63 16.10 13.51
CA SER A 213 -24.37 16.98 12.59
C SER A 213 -25.54 16.30 11.90
N LYS A 214 -25.55 14.98 11.80
CA LYS A 214 -26.47 14.17 10.98
C LYS A 214 -26.50 14.60 9.49
N GLU A 215 -25.52 15.36 9.05
CA GLU A 215 -25.37 15.76 7.65
C GLU A 215 -24.43 14.79 6.91
N THR A 216 -24.84 14.32 5.75
CA THR A 216 -24.02 13.52 4.86
C THR A 216 -23.20 14.45 3.98
N THR A 217 -22.01 14.80 4.40
CA THR A 217 -21.08 15.57 3.58
C THR A 217 -20.00 14.65 3.01
N SER A 218 -19.84 14.62 1.69
CA SER A 218 -18.72 13.92 1.05
C SER A 218 -17.45 14.77 1.22
N VAL A 219 -16.59 14.40 2.17
CA VAL A 219 -15.28 15.01 2.38
C VAL A 219 -14.23 14.11 1.76
N HIS A 220 -13.53 14.63 0.73
CA HIS A 220 -12.34 13.98 0.19
C HIS A 220 -11.12 14.75 0.66
N LYS A 221 -10.31 14.15 1.53
CA LYS A 221 -9.14 14.80 2.11
C LYS A 221 -7.89 13.97 1.88
N GLU A 222 -6.98 14.52 1.09
CA GLU A 222 -5.61 14.06 0.94
C GLU A 222 -4.75 14.55 2.12
N ILE A 223 -3.87 13.68 2.65
CA ILE A 223 -2.98 13.96 3.78
C ILE A 223 -1.53 13.90 3.32
#